data_11369c3acdcdb9524e2d5eeb286f463c
#
_entry.id   11369c3acdcdb9524e2d5eeb286f463c
#
_cell.length_a   1.000
_cell.length_b   1.000
_cell.length_c   1.000
_cell.angle_alpha   90.00
_cell.angle_beta   90.00
_cell.angle_gamma   90.00
#
_symmetry.space_group_name_H-M   'P 1'
#
loop_
_entity.id
_entity.type
_entity.pdbx_description
1 polymer ?
#
loop_
_entity_poly.entity_id
_entity_poly.type
_entity_poly.pdbx_seq_one_letter_code
_entity_poly.pdbx_strand_id
1 'polypeptide(L)'
;PRLVMVPATRHSDLRRWLWEHGFTLLTDRPVQAAGRWYAVMAAEYTGEVKHPAFAECLFGLTGQWPEGAGYAAWQKAKLPRLRLGVPDGTELAAEMDALMNAKGEAAS
;
A
#
# COMPACT_ATOMS: atom_id res chain seq x y z
N PRO A 1 -10.55 10.91 -17.46
CA PRO A 1 -10.16 9.56 -17.85
C PRO A 1 -10.00 8.63 -16.65
N ARG A 2 -10.35 7.39 -16.84
CA ARG A 2 -10.20 6.35 -15.84
C ARG A 2 -9.20 5.31 -16.27
N LEU A 3 -8.48 4.78 -15.29
CA LEU A 3 -7.52 3.70 -15.49
C LEU A 3 -7.95 2.52 -14.64
N VAL A 4 -7.86 1.32 -15.22
CA VAL A 4 -8.04 0.07 -14.49
C VAL A 4 -6.72 -0.69 -14.58
N MET A 5 -6.18 -1.08 -13.44
CA MET A 5 -4.85 -1.69 -13.35
C MET A 5 -4.89 -2.91 -12.45
N VAL A 6 -4.10 -3.92 -12.78
CA VAL A 6 -3.98 -5.13 -11.98
C VAL A 6 -2.51 -5.46 -11.78
N PRO A 7 -1.78 -4.65 -10.99
CA PRO A 7 -0.36 -4.91 -10.78
C PRO A 7 -0.13 -6.19 -9.98
N ALA A 8 0.89 -6.95 -10.37
CA ALA A 8 1.34 -8.13 -9.66
C ALA A 8 2.43 -7.80 -8.64
N THR A 9 3.12 -6.67 -8.83
CA THR A 9 4.23 -6.23 -7.97
C THR A 9 4.19 -4.72 -7.81
N ARG A 10 4.91 -4.21 -6.81
CA ARG A 10 5.12 -2.78 -6.59
C ARG A 10 3.82 -2.00 -6.45
N HIS A 11 2.87 -2.57 -5.73
CA HIS A 11 1.56 -1.93 -5.54
C HIS A 11 1.68 -0.58 -4.85
N SER A 12 2.54 -0.47 -3.84
CA SER A 12 2.74 0.76 -3.08
C SER A 12 3.27 1.89 -3.97
N ASP A 13 4.22 1.56 -4.85
CA ASP A 13 4.80 2.55 -5.76
C ASP A 13 3.76 3.07 -6.74
N LEU A 14 2.91 2.19 -7.26
CA LEU A 14 1.85 2.59 -8.17
C LEU A 14 0.81 3.47 -7.48
N ARG A 15 0.40 3.13 -6.26
CA ARG A 15 -0.53 3.96 -5.50
C ARG A 15 0.03 5.35 -5.27
N ARG A 16 1.30 5.44 -4.87
CA ARG A 16 1.96 6.72 -4.65
C ARG A 16 1.98 7.54 -5.93
N TRP A 17 2.39 6.93 -7.03
CA TRP A 17 2.45 7.61 -8.31
C TRP A 17 1.10 8.19 -8.70
N LEU A 18 0.04 7.39 -8.57
CA LEU A 18 -1.31 7.83 -8.92
C LEU A 18 -1.72 9.06 -8.09
N TRP A 19 -1.56 8.98 -6.77
CA TRP A 19 -1.95 10.09 -5.91
C TRP A 19 -1.11 11.34 -6.14
N GLU A 20 0.18 11.18 -6.38
CA GLU A 20 1.07 12.33 -6.61
C GLU A 20 0.90 12.95 -7.98
N HIS A 21 0.24 12.27 -8.90
CA HIS A 21 0.02 12.76 -10.26
C HIS A 21 -1.44 13.12 -10.55
N GLY A 22 -2.21 13.39 -9.52
CA GLY A 22 -3.55 13.94 -9.66
C GLY A 22 -4.65 12.90 -9.90
N PHE A 23 -4.38 11.63 -9.64
CA PHE A 23 -5.41 10.59 -9.70
C PHE A 23 -6.03 10.34 -8.34
N THR A 24 -7.34 10.11 -8.32
CA THR A 24 -8.06 9.65 -7.14
C THR A 24 -8.30 8.17 -7.27
N LEU A 25 -7.93 7.40 -6.26
CA LEU A 25 -8.13 5.95 -6.25
C LEU A 25 -9.58 5.67 -5.89
N LEU A 26 -10.31 5.04 -6.80
CA LEU A 26 -11.74 4.74 -6.62
C LEU A 26 -11.97 3.40 -5.98
N THR A 27 -11.26 2.37 -6.45
CA THR A 27 -11.31 1.04 -5.86
C THR A 27 -9.92 0.46 -5.81
N ASP A 28 -9.72 -0.46 -4.87
CA ASP A 28 -8.43 -1.09 -4.65
C ASP A 28 -8.69 -2.42 -3.95
N ARG A 29 -9.00 -3.43 -4.72
CA ARG A 29 -9.39 -4.74 -4.20
C ARG A 29 -8.21 -5.70 -4.17
N PRO A 30 -7.89 -6.27 -3.01
CA PRO A 30 -6.86 -7.30 -2.93
C PRO A 30 -7.43 -8.63 -3.42
N VAL A 31 -6.67 -9.30 -4.28
CA VAL A 31 -7.06 -10.60 -4.82
C VAL A 31 -5.87 -11.53 -4.72
N GLN A 32 -6.09 -12.72 -4.18
CA GLN A 32 -5.07 -13.75 -4.13
C GLN A 32 -5.42 -14.84 -5.15
N ALA A 33 -4.47 -15.13 -6.02
CA ALA A 33 -4.64 -16.16 -7.05
C ALA A 33 -3.31 -16.82 -7.32
N ALA A 34 -3.31 -18.14 -7.42
CA ALA A 34 -2.11 -18.94 -7.71
C ALA A 34 -0.94 -18.62 -6.78
N GLY A 35 -1.23 -18.39 -5.51
CA GLY A 35 -0.22 -18.10 -4.50
C GLY A 35 0.33 -16.68 -4.54
N ARG A 36 -0.25 -15.78 -5.35
CA ARG A 36 0.19 -14.40 -5.48
C ARG A 36 -0.91 -13.43 -5.09
N TRP A 37 -0.50 -12.27 -4.58
CA TRP A 37 -1.42 -11.18 -4.33
C TRP A 37 -1.38 -10.17 -5.47
N TYR A 38 -2.56 -9.76 -5.88
CA TYR A 38 -2.78 -8.71 -6.86
C TYR A 38 -3.62 -7.62 -6.22
N ALA A 39 -3.53 -6.41 -6.73
CA ALA A 39 -4.43 -5.34 -6.36
C ALA A 39 -5.19 -4.91 -7.61
N VAL A 40 -6.51 -5.04 -7.59
CA VAL A 40 -7.34 -4.58 -8.70
C VAL A 40 -7.73 -3.15 -8.39
N MET A 41 -7.16 -2.22 -9.13
CA MET A 41 -7.31 -0.79 -8.88
C MET A 41 -8.08 -0.11 -10.00
N ALA A 42 -8.92 0.84 -9.64
CA ALA A 42 -9.50 1.78 -10.57
C ALA A 42 -9.21 3.19 -10.06
N ALA A 43 -8.74 4.04 -10.93
CA ALA A 43 -8.39 5.42 -10.59
C ALA A 43 -8.93 6.38 -11.63
N GLU A 44 -9.23 7.60 -11.22
CA GLU A 44 -9.75 8.64 -12.09
C GLU A 44 -8.89 9.88 -11.95
N TYR A 45 -8.56 10.50 -13.07
CA TYR A 45 -7.83 11.75 -13.03
C TYR A 45 -8.76 12.87 -12.59
N THR A 46 -8.48 13.44 -11.43
CA THR A 46 -9.28 14.54 -10.87
C THR A 46 -8.46 15.81 -10.75
N GLY A 47 -7.15 15.73 -10.97
CA GLY A 47 -6.23 16.86 -10.77
C GLY A 47 -5.88 17.10 -9.31
N GLU A 48 -6.49 16.34 -8.40
CA GLU A 48 -6.21 16.48 -6.97
C GLU A 48 -4.94 15.72 -6.62
N VAL A 49 -3.89 16.46 -6.28
CA VAL A 49 -2.59 15.90 -5.92
C VAL A 49 -2.56 15.61 -4.43
N LYS A 50 -2.12 14.41 -4.08
CA LYS A 50 -1.98 14.00 -2.69
C LYS A 50 -0.58 13.45 -2.46
N HIS A 51 0.00 13.77 -1.30
CA HIS A 51 1.28 13.22 -0.87
C HIS A 51 1.02 12.25 0.28
N PRO A 52 0.75 10.98 -0.03
CA PRO A 52 0.33 10.01 0.97
C PRO A 52 1.48 9.58 1.88
N ALA A 53 1.13 9.19 3.11
CA ALA A 53 2.07 8.54 4.01
C ALA A 53 2.40 7.14 3.47
N PHE A 54 3.51 6.58 3.94
CA PHE A 54 3.94 5.24 3.51
C PHE A 54 2.86 4.18 3.74
N ALA A 55 2.21 4.21 4.91
CA ALA A 55 1.16 3.24 5.23
C ALA A 55 -0.02 3.32 4.26
N GLU A 56 -0.39 4.52 3.84
CA GLU A 56 -1.46 4.69 2.85
C GLU A 56 -1.09 4.05 1.52
N CYS A 57 0.17 4.19 1.11
CA CYS A 57 0.64 3.57 -0.12
C CYS A 57 0.69 2.06 0.01
N LEU A 58 1.11 1.56 1.17
CA LEU A 58 1.27 0.13 1.41
C LEU A 58 -0.05 -0.61 1.36
N PHE A 59 -1.09 -0.07 1.96
CA PHE A 59 -2.38 -0.74 2.09
C PHE A 59 -3.46 -0.22 1.14
N GLY A 60 -3.37 1.03 0.72
CA GLY A 60 -4.38 1.65 -0.13
C GLY A 60 -5.76 1.58 0.49
N LEU A 61 -6.74 1.18 -0.31
CA LEU A 61 -8.12 1.02 0.12
C LEU A 61 -8.49 -0.44 0.39
N THR A 62 -7.49 -1.33 0.48
CA THR A 62 -7.74 -2.77 0.57
C THR A 62 -8.47 -3.19 1.83
N GLY A 63 -8.41 -2.41 2.90
CA GLY A 63 -9.09 -2.71 4.15
C GLY A 63 -10.61 -2.74 4.06
N GLN A 64 -11.18 -2.24 2.97
CA GLN A 64 -12.62 -2.26 2.73
C GLN A 64 -13.14 -3.64 2.31
N TRP A 65 -12.23 -4.57 2.01
CA TRP A 65 -12.56 -5.88 1.48
C TRP A 65 -12.29 -6.98 2.50
N PRO A 66 -13.02 -8.12 2.43
CA PRO A 66 -12.76 -9.24 3.34
C PRO A 66 -11.32 -9.74 3.30
N GLU A 67 -10.69 -9.70 2.13
CA GLU A 67 -9.32 -10.14 1.93
C GLU A 67 -8.28 -9.14 2.44
N GLY A 68 -8.72 -7.95 2.89
CA GLY A 68 -7.82 -6.88 3.30
C GLY A 68 -6.87 -7.25 4.42
N ALA A 69 -7.32 -8.03 5.39
CA ALA A 69 -6.47 -8.45 6.51
C ALA A 69 -5.31 -9.34 6.03
N GLY A 70 -5.59 -10.29 5.14
CA GLY A 70 -4.56 -11.15 4.56
C GLY A 70 -3.58 -10.37 3.71
N TYR A 71 -4.07 -9.43 2.92
CA TYR A 71 -3.24 -8.56 2.12
C TYR A 71 -2.33 -7.70 3.01
N ALA A 72 -2.87 -7.12 4.06
CA ALA A 72 -2.10 -6.31 4.99
C ALA A 72 -0.99 -7.13 5.66
N ALA A 73 -1.30 -8.36 6.07
CA ALA A 73 -0.30 -9.24 6.66
C ALA A 73 0.83 -9.57 5.67
N TRP A 74 0.48 -9.81 4.41
CA TRP A 74 1.46 -10.07 3.36
C TRP A 74 2.36 -8.86 3.13
N GLN A 75 1.79 -7.65 3.08
CA GLN A 75 2.57 -6.43 2.92
C GLN A 75 3.47 -6.18 4.13
N LYS A 76 2.96 -6.36 5.34
CA LYS A 76 3.75 -6.16 6.56
C LYS A 76 4.90 -7.14 6.68
N ALA A 77 4.73 -8.37 6.18
CA ALA A 77 5.77 -9.38 6.23
C ALA A 77 7.03 -8.99 5.44
N LYS A 78 6.91 -8.07 4.50
CA LYS A 78 8.04 -7.58 3.70
C LYS A 78 8.83 -6.48 4.40
N LEU A 79 8.25 -5.83 5.41
CA LEU A 79 8.84 -4.64 6.03
C LEU A 79 10.24 -4.85 6.60
N PRO A 80 10.54 -5.95 7.32
CA PRO A 80 11.88 -6.13 7.86
C PRO A 80 12.97 -6.11 6.78
N ARG A 81 12.69 -6.72 5.62
CA ARG A 81 13.63 -6.73 4.50
C ARG A 81 13.73 -5.35 3.85
N LEU A 82 12.60 -4.72 3.59
CA LEU A 82 12.57 -3.40 2.97
C LEU A 82 13.27 -2.37 3.86
N ARG A 83 13.10 -2.49 5.18
CA ARG A 83 13.71 -1.57 6.14
C ARG A 83 15.23 -1.56 6.05
N LEU A 84 15.84 -2.70 5.73
CA LEU A 84 17.30 -2.79 5.60
C LEU A 84 17.86 -1.90 4.49
N GLY A 85 17.06 -1.64 3.45
CA GLY A 85 17.47 -0.79 2.34
C GLY A 85 17.22 0.69 2.55
N VAL A 86 16.67 1.07 3.71
CA VAL A 86 16.31 2.46 4.00
C VAL A 86 17.29 3.03 5.03
N PRO A 87 17.91 4.18 4.76
CA PRO A 87 18.85 4.79 5.72
C PRO A 87 18.17 5.12 7.05
N ASP A 88 18.88 4.84 8.15
CA ASP A 88 18.43 5.20 9.48
C ASP A 88 18.29 6.71 9.61
N GLY A 89 17.33 7.14 10.44
CA GLY A 89 17.11 8.56 10.70
C GLY A 89 16.24 9.26 9.67
N THR A 90 15.79 8.54 8.63
CA THR A 90 14.88 9.11 7.64
C THR A 90 13.43 8.98 8.11
N GLU A 91 12.57 9.82 7.54
CA GLU A 91 11.14 9.75 7.82
C GLU A 91 10.55 8.41 7.40
N LEU A 92 11.00 7.88 6.27
CA LEU A 92 10.53 6.57 5.80
C LEU A 92 10.90 5.47 6.78
N ALA A 93 12.14 5.48 7.31
CA ALA A 93 12.56 4.51 8.31
C ALA A 93 11.67 4.57 9.55
N ALA A 94 11.33 5.78 10.02
CA ALA A 94 10.46 5.95 11.16
C ALA A 94 9.05 5.42 10.89
N GLU A 95 8.52 5.65 9.70
CA GLU A 95 7.21 5.15 9.32
C GLU A 95 7.18 3.63 9.27
N MET A 96 8.22 3.01 8.69
CA MET A 96 8.33 1.56 8.64
C MET A 96 8.43 0.95 10.05
N ASP A 97 9.27 1.54 10.90
CA ASP A 97 9.44 1.07 12.27
C ASP A 97 8.12 1.15 13.05
N ALA A 98 7.36 2.23 12.86
CA ALA A 98 6.07 2.38 13.52
C ALA A 98 5.08 1.29 13.07
N LEU A 99 5.06 0.95 11.79
CA LEU A 99 4.19 -0.10 11.27
C LEU A 99 4.57 -1.48 11.81
N MET A 100 5.86 -1.77 11.91
CA MET A 100 6.32 -3.03 12.46
C MET A 100 6.00 -3.16 13.95
N ASN A 101 6.09 -2.07 14.69
CA ASN A 101 5.83 -2.05 16.14
C ASN A 101 4.34 -2.05 16.47
N ALA A 102 3.49 -1.51 15.59
CA ALA A 102 2.05 -1.48 15.80
C ALA A 102 1.46 -2.88 15.94
N LYS A 103 2.14 -3.90 15.42
CA LYS A 103 1.71 -5.28 15.56
C LYS A 103 1.60 -5.72 17.02
N GLY A 104 2.51 -5.25 17.86
CA GLY A 104 2.48 -5.56 19.29
C GLY A 104 1.28 -4.95 19.99
N GLU A 105 0.90 -3.76 19.60
CA GLU A 105 -0.25 -3.06 20.16
C GLU A 105 -1.55 -3.75 19.77
N ALA A 106 -1.64 -4.20 18.54
CA ALA A 106 -2.84 -4.89 18.06
C ALA A 106 -3.06 -6.23 18.75
N ALA A 107 -2.03 -6.84 19.29
CA ALA A 107 -2.11 -8.12 19.98
C ALA A 107 -2.53 -7.98 21.43
N SER A 108 -2.52 -6.78 21.95
CA SER A 108 -2.89 -6.53 23.34
C SER A 108 -4.38 -6.10 23.49
#